data_cb5b900d1b1e35493a935c84d52ae99c
#
_entry.id   cb5b900d1b1e35493a935c84d52ae99c
#
_cell.length_a   1.000
_cell.length_b   1.000
_cell.length_c   1.000
_cell.angle_alpha   90.00
_cell.angle_beta   90.00
_cell.angle_gamma   90.00
#
_symmetry.space_group_name_H-M   'P 1'
#
loop_
_entity.id
_entity.type
_entity.pdbx_description
1 polymer ?
#
loop_
_entity_poly.entity_id
_entity_poly.type
_entity_poly.pdbx_seq_one_letter_code
_entity_poly.pdbx_strand_id
1 'polypeptide(L)'
;MSESKPHLRDDVEASLRAVEDSRSGMNVFEAGLVADITVDGDSVTVEADLAQFDPRTTTEVMETMLRAVRSVDGVESAHVEPAQVDTGDRVSIAEIDTVVAVASTKGGVGKSTVATQLACAFAADRDTALFDADIFGPNAPSLLDVAGPIMSDENDNPIPATVDDMEVMSVGLMTEGGPLAWRGAMAHDALSDLFADTAWDDPDTLVIDLPPGTSDVLLTTLQEVPVDGVVFVTTPFHTSVEDTRRSRRLFEENGVPVLGCVVNMERFVCEDCGHPHDMFPDRSLADDLEMPVLARLPFSTDLQMKPEPGTAPEAFRSVADAVDDRLDTADRLELPEDPLDIRGLEAQERVDRVRTAFDSLEPSEPLYLVSDRDPTPVGDFLIDLVDADGDPSDVLSEYEVERRGLEKWALKATLP
;
A
#
# COMPACT_ATOMS: atom_id res chain seq x y z
N MET A 1 36.60 31.93 6.97
CA MET A 1 35.46 32.71 6.46
C MET A 1 35.69 32.75 4.96
N SER A 2 35.08 31.81 4.25
CA SER A 2 35.14 31.71 2.79
C SER A 2 34.08 32.65 2.21
N GLU A 3 34.53 33.64 1.42
CA GLU A 3 33.62 34.52 0.68
C GLU A 3 33.03 33.71 -0.47
N SER A 4 31.77 33.31 -0.33
CA SER A 4 30.99 32.79 -1.46
C SER A 4 31.01 33.81 -2.60
N LYS A 5 31.51 33.43 -3.77
CA LYS A 5 31.43 34.27 -4.97
C LYS A 5 29.96 34.25 -5.43
N PRO A 6 29.22 35.37 -5.30
CA PRO A 6 27.76 35.37 -5.56
C PRO A 6 27.36 35.09 -7.03
N HIS A 7 28.33 34.97 -7.94
CA HIS A 7 28.08 34.72 -9.38
C HIS A 7 28.31 33.26 -9.79
N LEU A 8 28.96 32.43 -8.97
CA LEU A 8 29.31 31.07 -9.40
C LEU A 8 28.07 30.18 -9.59
N ARG A 9 27.07 30.29 -8.70
CA ARG A 9 25.78 29.57 -8.84
C ARG A 9 25.06 29.98 -10.13
N ASP A 10 24.99 31.28 -10.42
CA ASP A 10 24.33 31.80 -11.63
C ASP A 10 25.02 31.32 -12.91
N ASP A 11 26.37 31.26 -12.90
CA ASP A 11 27.17 30.78 -14.02
C ASP A 11 26.97 29.26 -14.25
N VAL A 12 26.87 28.49 -13.15
CA VAL A 12 26.55 27.04 -13.19
C VAL A 12 25.14 26.81 -13.73
N GLU A 13 24.15 27.54 -13.23
CA GLU A 13 22.78 27.45 -13.75
C GLU A 13 22.73 27.77 -15.24
N ALA A 14 23.44 28.81 -15.67
CA ALA A 14 23.49 29.17 -17.09
C ALA A 14 24.12 28.06 -17.95
N SER A 15 25.17 27.39 -17.43
CA SER A 15 25.81 26.26 -18.12
C SER A 15 24.91 25.04 -18.20
N LEU A 16 24.19 24.72 -17.11
CA LEU A 16 23.24 23.60 -17.06
C LEU A 16 22.02 23.82 -17.98
N ARG A 17 21.56 25.08 -18.17
CA ARG A 17 20.48 25.40 -19.13
C ARG A 17 20.83 25.09 -20.59
N ALA A 18 22.12 24.88 -20.90
CA ALA A 18 22.56 24.44 -22.21
C ALA A 18 22.54 22.91 -22.40
N VAL A 19 22.26 22.17 -21.32
CA VAL A 19 22.10 20.72 -21.34
C VAL A 19 20.63 20.39 -21.65
N GLU A 20 20.41 19.67 -22.74
CA GLU A 20 19.07 19.23 -23.18
C GLU A 20 18.86 17.75 -22.83
N ASP A 21 17.69 17.42 -22.33
CA ASP A 21 17.23 16.03 -22.25
C ASP A 21 16.95 15.50 -23.66
N SER A 22 17.61 14.43 -24.02
CA SER A 22 17.55 13.85 -25.38
C SER A 22 16.17 13.29 -25.75
N ARG A 23 15.28 13.06 -24.79
CA ARG A 23 13.92 12.52 -25.01
C ARG A 23 12.91 13.61 -25.21
N SER A 24 12.90 14.61 -24.32
CA SER A 24 11.93 15.72 -24.37
C SER A 24 12.39 16.90 -25.25
N GLY A 25 13.71 17.03 -25.48
CA GLY A 25 14.29 18.21 -26.13
C GLY A 25 14.21 19.49 -25.29
N MET A 26 13.81 19.40 -24.03
CA MET A 26 13.80 20.48 -23.05
C MET A 26 15.15 20.55 -22.33
N ASN A 27 15.51 21.72 -21.80
CA ASN A 27 16.70 21.81 -20.96
C ASN A 27 16.43 21.14 -19.59
N VAL A 28 17.52 20.80 -18.86
CA VAL A 28 17.44 20.06 -17.61
C VAL A 28 16.60 20.74 -16.51
N PHE A 29 16.41 22.05 -16.54
CA PHE A 29 15.53 22.77 -15.61
C PHE A 29 14.06 22.69 -16.06
N GLU A 30 13.78 22.85 -17.36
CA GLU A 30 12.43 22.73 -17.92
C GLU A 30 11.92 21.28 -17.83
N ALA A 31 12.84 20.32 -17.85
CA ALA A 31 12.55 18.90 -17.66
C ALA A 31 12.44 18.51 -16.18
N GLY A 32 12.64 19.42 -15.24
CA GLY A 32 12.56 19.15 -13.80
C GLY A 32 13.72 18.30 -13.26
N LEU A 33 14.83 18.17 -14.00
CA LEU A 33 15.93 17.28 -13.65
C LEU A 33 16.94 17.89 -12.66
N VAL A 34 16.88 19.16 -12.34
CA VAL A 34 17.74 19.81 -11.33
C VAL A 34 16.91 20.13 -10.11
N ALA A 35 17.17 19.40 -9.03
CA ALA A 35 16.49 19.59 -7.76
C ALA A 35 17.13 20.71 -6.94
N ASP A 36 18.47 20.70 -6.76
CA ASP A 36 19.22 21.79 -6.10
C ASP A 36 20.64 21.92 -6.65
N ILE A 37 21.24 23.08 -6.39
CA ILE A 37 22.65 23.37 -6.68
C ILE A 37 23.28 23.97 -5.45
N THR A 38 24.18 23.23 -4.83
CA THR A 38 24.98 23.68 -3.67
C THR A 38 26.35 24.12 -4.13
N VAL A 39 26.80 25.32 -3.67
CA VAL A 39 28.12 25.88 -3.96
C VAL A 39 28.85 26.11 -2.66
N ASP A 40 29.95 25.38 -2.42
CA ASP A 40 30.84 25.56 -1.27
C ASP A 40 32.25 25.92 -1.76
N GLY A 41 32.54 27.21 -1.75
CA GLY A 41 33.81 27.79 -2.24
C GLY A 41 33.96 27.63 -3.76
N ASP A 42 34.77 26.69 -4.20
CA ASP A 42 35.04 26.30 -5.58
C ASP A 42 34.54 24.89 -5.91
N SER A 43 33.87 24.24 -4.97
CA SER A 43 33.17 22.97 -5.14
C SER A 43 31.68 23.17 -5.42
N VAL A 44 31.16 22.48 -6.43
CA VAL A 44 29.76 22.55 -6.82
C VAL A 44 29.18 21.13 -6.79
N THR A 45 28.07 20.97 -6.09
CA THR A 45 27.26 19.76 -6.10
C THR A 45 25.90 20.08 -6.72
N VAL A 46 25.49 19.32 -7.71
CA VAL A 46 24.17 19.39 -8.34
C VAL A 46 23.41 18.15 -7.95
N GLU A 47 22.29 18.33 -7.28
CA GLU A 47 21.33 17.26 -7.01
C GLU A 47 20.37 17.16 -8.20
N ALA A 48 20.28 15.97 -8.79
CA ALA A 48 19.50 15.74 -10.01
C ALA A 48 18.43 14.67 -9.79
N ASP A 49 17.16 15.01 -10.06
CA ASP A 49 16.08 14.04 -10.13
C ASP A 49 16.16 13.27 -11.46
N LEU A 50 16.65 12.05 -11.37
CA LEU A 50 16.87 11.17 -12.50
C LEU A 50 16.01 9.89 -12.42
N ALA A 51 15.04 9.85 -11.51
CA ALA A 51 14.17 8.69 -11.27
C ALA A 51 13.42 8.21 -12.52
N GLN A 52 13.17 9.10 -13.46
CA GLN A 52 12.48 8.81 -14.73
C GLN A 52 13.35 8.16 -15.82
N PHE A 53 14.65 7.95 -15.57
CA PHE A 53 15.59 7.43 -16.58
C PHE A 53 16.06 6.01 -16.29
N ASP A 54 16.29 5.23 -17.34
CA ASP A 54 17.01 3.96 -17.22
C ASP A 54 18.50 4.18 -16.83
N PRO A 55 19.18 3.18 -16.24
CA PRO A 55 20.54 3.33 -15.72
C PRO A 55 21.57 3.84 -16.74
N ARG A 56 21.39 3.57 -18.05
CA ARG A 56 22.29 4.08 -19.09
C ARG A 56 22.06 5.55 -19.36
N THR A 57 20.80 5.91 -19.50
CA THR A 57 20.39 7.32 -19.70
C THR A 57 20.73 8.14 -18.48
N THR A 58 20.50 7.63 -17.25
CA THR A 58 20.95 8.25 -16.01
C THR A 58 22.43 8.59 -16.05
N THR A 59 23.29 7.61 -16.40
CA THR A 59 24.73 7.83 -16.49
C THR A 59 25.08 8.89 -17.56
N GLU A 60 24.45 8.86 -18.72
CA GLU A 60 24.70 9.82 -19.82
C GLU A 60 24.29 11.24 -19.43
N VAL A 61 23.13 11.40 -18.78
CA VAL A 61 22.65 12.70 -18.31
C VAL A 61 23.56 13.25 -17.22
N MET A 62 23.89 12.44 -16.20
CA MET A 62 24.83 12.82 -15.13
C MET A 62 26.20 13.25 -15.69
N GLU A 63 26.78 12.49 -16.61
CA GLU A 63 28.06 12.85 -17.23
C GLU A 63 27.98 14.16 -18.05
N THR A 64 26.82 14.42 -18.66
CA THR A 64 26.62 15.64 -19.44
C THR A 64 26.45 16.85 -18.55
N MET A 65 25.66 16.72 -17.47
CA MET A 65 25.53 17.76 -16.44
C MET A 65 26.89 18.01 -15.76
N LEU A 66 27.60 16.98 -15.37
CA LEU A 66 28.94 17.07 -14.77
C LEU A 66 29.94 17.81 -15.67
N ARG A 67 29.91 17.54 -16.98
CA ARG A 67 30.74 18.27 -17.96
C ARG A 67 30.36 19.73 -18.06
N ALA A 68 29.07 20.04 -18.03
CA ALA A 68 28.60 21.42 -18.06
C ALA A 68 29.06 22.20 -16.82
N VAL A 69 28.90 21.63 -15.63
CA VAL A 69 29.36 22.24 -14.37
C VAL A 69 30.88 22.45 -14.36
N ARG A 70 31.67 21.47 -14.77
CA ARG A 70 33.14 21.55 -14.85
C ARG A 70 33.64 22.56 -15.88
N SER A 71 32.82 22.98 -16.82
CA SER A 71 33.20 23.97 -17.83
C SER A 71 33.11 25.41 -17.33
N VAL A 72 32.55 25.62 -16.14
CA VAL A 72 32.38 26.96 -15.55
C VAL A 72 33.68 27.44 -14.89
N ASP A 73 34.12 28.64 -15.23
CA ASP A 73 35.31 29.23 -14.66
C ASP A 73 35.16 29.46 -13.15
N GLY A 74 36.06 28.87 -12.36
CA GLY A 74 36.08 28.97 -10.90
C GLY A 74 35.54 27.74 -10.17
N VAL A 75 35.12 26.71 -10.92
CA VAL A 75 34.79 25.38 -10.36
C VAL A 75 36.07 24.52 -10.38
N GLU A 76 36.58 24.15 -9.22
CA GLU A 76 37.69 23.19 -9.08
C GLU A 76 37.22 21.76 -8.87
N SER A 77 36.10 21.60 -8.15
CA SER A 77 35.42 20.30 -7.95
C SER A 77 33.97 20.38 -8.33
N ALA A 78 33.49 19.37 -9.03
CA ALA A 78 32.08 19.25 -9.44
C ALA A 78 31.58 17.82 -9.21
N HIS A 79 30.44 17.73 -8.60
CA HIS A 79 29.69 16.49 -8.34
C HIS A 79 28.28 16.64 -8.90
N VAL A 80 27.76 15.58 -9.46
CA VAL A 80 26.33 15.44 -9.79
C VAL A 80 25.90 14.17 -9.07
N GLU A 81 24.99 14.34 -8.14
CA GLU A 81 24.47 13.27 -7.30
C GLU A 81 22.97 13.11 -7.58
N PRO A 82 22.41 11.92 -7.48
CA PRO A 82 20.96 11.79 -7.49
C PRO A 82 20.38 12.70 -6.39
N ALA A 83 19.29 13.39 -6.70
CA ALA A 83 18.56 14.14 -5.68
C ALA A 83 18.24 13.20 -4.53
N GLN A 84 18.65 13.59 -3.32
CA GLN A 84 18.20 12.87 -2.14
C GLN A 84 16.69 13.07 -2.07
N VAL A 85 15.94 12.01 -2.27
CA VAL A 85 14.53 12.01 -1.92
C VAL A 85 14.53 12.28 -0.42
N ASP A 86 13.90 13.39 -0.01
CA ASP A 86 13.74 13.70 1.41
C ASP A 86 13.04 12.47 2.03
N THR A 87 13.85 11.64 2.68
CA THR A 87 13.37 10.44 3.36
C THR A 87 12.73 10.84 4.68
N GLY A 88 11.99 11.95 4.71
CA GLY A 88 11.17 12.36 5.83
C GLY A 88 10.59 11.16 6.59
N ASP A 89 9.81 11.28 7.56
CA ASP A 89 9.26 10.21 8.41
C ASP A 89 8.55 9.10 7.59
N ARG A 90 9.34 8.31 6.79
CA ARG A 90 8.84 7.21 5.98
C ARG A 90 8.47 6.05 6.89
N VAL A 91 7.30 5.49 6.63
CA VAL A 91 6.69 4.45 7.45
C VAL A 91 6.73 3.09 6.76
N SER A 92 6.70 2.04 7.56
CA SER A 92 6.50 0.68 7.08
C SER A 92 5.01 0.42 6.83
N ILE A 93 4.69 -0.62 6.06
CA ILE A 93 3.29 -1.02 5.81
C ILE A 93 2.49 -1.28 7.10
N ALA A 94 3.18 -1.61 8.19
CA ALA A 94 2.56 -1.89 9.50
C ALA A 94 2.08 -0.62 10.22
N GLU A 95 2.56 0.55 9.81
CA GLU A 95 2.26 1.85 10.42
C GLU A 95 1.15 2.59 9.67
N ILE A 96 0.77 2.11 8.47
CA ILE A 96 -0.31 2.69 7.67
C ILE A 96 -1.66 2.46 8.37
N ASP A 97 -2.45 3.51 8.50
CA ASP A 97 -3.69 3.50 9.28
C ASP A 97 -4.75 2.54 8.72
N THR A 98 -4.87 2.44 7.40
CA THR A 98 -5.87 1.60 6.74
C THR A 98 -5.27 0.81 5.57
N VAL A 99 -5.41 -0.51 5.60
CA VAL A 99 -4.96 -1.40 4.54
C VAL A 99 -6.13 -2.21 3.96
N VAL A 100 -6.48 -1.95 2.72
CA VAL A 100 -7.58 -2.62 2.00
C VAL A 100 -7.03 -3.54 0.92
N ALA A 101 -7.29 -4.82 1.03
CA ALA A 101 -6.93 -5.78 0.00
C ALA A 101 -8.03 -5.95 -1.06
N VAL A 102 -7.64 -6.09 -2.33
CA VAL A 102 -8.55 -6.42 -3.43
C VAL A 102 -8.20 -7.81 -3.96
N ALA A 103 -9.15 -8.73 -3.86
CA ALA A 103 -8.96 -10.14 -4.18
C ALA A 103 -9.87 -10.61 -5.32
N SER A 104 -9.42 -11.62 -6.05
CA SER A 104 -10.28 -12.36 -6.99
C SER A 104 -9.86 -13.81 -7.07
N THR A 105 -10.81 -14.67 -7.37
CA THR A 105 -10.54 -16.12 -7.52
C THR A 105 -10.08 -16.51 -8.90
N LYS A 106 -10.28 -15.64 -9.89
CA LYS A 106 -9.91 -15.89 -11.29
C LYS A 106 -9.23 -14.69 -11.91
N GLY A 107 -8.28 -14.95 -12.80
CA GLY A 107 -7.72 -13.91 -13.65
C GLY A 107 -8.74 -13.36 -14.65
N GLY A 108 -8.58 -12.10 -15.06
CA GLY A 108 -9.41 -11.46 -16.07
C GLY A 108 -10.79 -10.96 -15.62
N VAL A 109 -11.10 -10.97 -14.33
CA VAL A 109 -12.36 -10.42 -13.79
C VAL A 109 -12.31 -8.91 -13.57
N GLY A 110 -11.14 -8.28 -13.77
CA GLY A 110 -10.96 -6.84 -13.60
C GLY A 110 -10.44 -6.43 -12.22
N LYS A 111 -9.84 -7.36 -11.45
CA LYS A 111 -9.29 -7.12 -10.11
C LYS A 111 -8.38 -5.89 -10.08
N SER A 112 -7.29 -5.89 -10.86
CA SER A 112 -6.30 -4.80 -10.89
C SER A 112 -6.92 -3.46 -11.32
N THR A 113 -7.89 -3.48 -12.25
CA THR A 113 -8.64 -2.27 -12.62
C THR A 113 -9.44 -1.72 -11.45
N VAL A 114 -10.13 -2.61 -10.72
CA VAL A 114 -10.91 -2.20 -9.52
C VAL A 114 -9.98 -1.71 -8.43
N ALA A 115 -8.86 -2.40 -8.15
CA ALA A 115 -7.89 -2.00 -7.15
C ALA A 115 -7.29 -0.61 -7.45
N THR A 116 -6.83 -0.41 -8.69
CA THR A 116 -6.25 0.88 -9.11
C THR A 116 -7.30 2.01 -9.07
N GLN A 117 -8.52 1.77 -9.55
CA GLN A 117 -9.58 2.77 -9.51
C GLN A 117 -10.06 3.07 -8.09
N LEU A 118 -10.04 2.09 -7.19
CA LEU A 118 -10.36 2.27 -5.77
C LEU A 118 -9.29 3.14 -5.10
N ALA A 119 -8.01 2.87 -5.34
CA ALA A 119 -6.92 3.71 -4.87
C ALA A 119 -7.04 5.16 -5.40
N CYS A 120 -7.32 5.33 -6.70
CA CYS A 120 -7.56 6.65 -7.29
C CYS A 120 -8.80 7.35 -6.70
N ALA A 121 -9.81 6.59 -6.26
CA ALA A 121 -10.99 7.17 -5.60
C ALA A 121 -10.65 7.67 -4.20
N PHE A 122 -9.89 6.90 -3.41
CA PHE A 122 -9.42 7.31 -2.10
C PHE A 122 -8.48 8.52 -2.17
N ALA A 123 -7.62 8.59 -3.16
CA ALA A 123 -6.70 9.71 -3.39
C ALA A 123 -7.40 11.07 -3.64
N ALA A 124 -8.73 11.10 -3.73
CA ALA A 124 -9.49 12.36 -3.79
C ALA A 124 -9.56 13.09 -2.45
N ASP A 125 -9.48 12.35 -1.33
CA ASP A 125 -9.78 12.87 -0.01
C ASP A 125 -8.67 12.60 1.03
N ARG A 126 -7.69 11.73 0.72
CA ARG A 126 -6.63 11.30 1.65
C ARG A 126 -5.37 10.86 0.93
N ASP A 127 -4.24 10.86 1.63
CA ASP A 127 -2.98 10.35 1.11
C ASP A 127 -3.09 8.83 0.92
N THR A 128 -2.85 8.38 -0.31
CA THR A 128 -3.17 7.01 -0.72
C THR A 128 -1.99 6.36 -1.43
N ALA A 129 -1.78 5.08 -1.12
CA ALA A 129 -0.82 4.23 -1.79
C ALA A 129 -1.49 3.02 -2.45
N LEU A 130 -0.87 2.51 -3.51
CA LEU A 130 -1.26 1.29 -4.21
C LEU A 130 -0.08 0.31 -4.24
N PHE A 131 -0.28 -0.91 -3.75
CA PHE A 131 0.67 -1.99 -3.87
C PHE A 131 0.14 -3.09 -4.80
N ASP A 132 0.83 -3.32 -5.92
CA ASP A 132 0.52 -4.42 -6.84
C ASP A 132 1.33 -5.66 -6.46
N ALA A 133 0.67 -6.59 -5.76
CA ALA A 133 1.24 -7.86 -5.31
C ALA A 133 1.04 -9.01 -6.32
N ASP A 134 0.48 -8.76 -7.50
CA ASP A 134 0.32 -9.79 -8.55
C ASP A 134 1.63 -9.99 -9.32
N ILE A 135 2.53 -10.76 -8.74
CA ILE A 135 3.88 -11.02 -9.27
C ILE A 135 3.87 -11.64 -10.68
N PHE A 136 2.83 -12.41 -10.98
CA PHE A 136 2.72 -13.13 -12.25
C PHE A 136 2.14 -12.30 -13.37
N GLY A 137 1.47 -11.22 -13.05
CA GLY A 137 0.85 -10.32 -14.01
C GLY A 137 0.65 -8.92 -13.44
N PRO A 138 1.74 -8.22 -13.07
CA PRO A 138 1.61 -6.89 -12.52
C PRO A 138 0.99 -5.95 -13.55
N ASN A 139 -0.13 -5.34 -13.22
CA ASN A 139 -0.90 -4.51 -14.14
C ASN A 139 -0.99 -3.04 -13.69
N ALA A 140 -0.85 -2.75 -12.40
CA ALA A 140 -0.99 -1.39 -11.88
C ALA A 140 -0.04 -0.39 -12.56
N PRO A 141 1.26 -0.70 -12.79
CA PRO A 141 2.14 0.20 -13.52
C PRO A 141 1.64 0.55 -14.93
N SER A 142 1.15 -0.45 -15.66
CA SER A 142 0.61 -0.25 -17.01
C SER A 142 -0.70 0.54 -17.01
N LEU A 143 -1.55 0.36 -16.00
CA LEU A 143 -2.81 1.09 -15.86
C LEU A 143 -2.58 2.57 -15.56
N LEU A 144 -1.56 2.87 -14.74
CA LEU A 144 -1.22 4.23 -14.33
C LEU A 144 -0.18 4.90 -15.23
N ASP A 145 0.37 4.16 -16.21
CA ASP A 145 1.45 4.64 -17.09
C ASP A 145 2.73 5.01 -16.33
N VAL A 146 3.05 4.19 -15.32
CA VAL A 146 4.25 4.32 -14.50
C VAL A 146 5.33 3.40 -15.04
N ALA A 147 6.54 3.92 -15.20
CA ALA A 147 7.71 3.15 -15.64
C ALA A 147 8.74 3.05 -14.51
N GLY A 148 9.41 1.89 -14.41
CA GLY A 148 10.55 1.68 -13.53
C GLY A 148 11.88 2.08 -14.19
N PRO A 149 13.01 1.82 -13.53
CA PRO A 149 13.10 1.15 -12.23
C PRO A 149 12.76 2.07 -11.05
N ILE A 150 12.33 1.48 -9.92
CA ILE A 150 12.18 2.18 -8.65
C ILE A 150 13.54 2.55 -8.07
N MET A 151 13.57 3.61 -7.28
CA MET A 151 14.74 4.07 -6.53
C MET A 151 14.85 3.35 -5.19
N SER A 152 15.99 3.50 -4.51
CA SER A 152 16.15 3.06 -3.12
C SER A 152 16.63 4.24 -2.27
N ASP A 153 16.29 4.19 -0.98
CA ASP A 153 16.78 5.12 0.03
C ASP A 153 18.24 4.82 0.43
N GLU A 154 18.75 5.54 1.45
CA GLU A 154 20.11 5.35 1.98
C GLU A 154 20.33 3.97 2.64
N ASN A 155 19.25 3.26 2.99
CA ASN A 155 19.28 1.93 3.61
C ASN A 155 19.03 0.81 2.61
N ASP A 156 19.02 1.12 1.30
CA ASP A 156 18.63 0.25 0.19
C ASP A 156 17.14 -0.15 0.18
N ASN A 157 16.27 0.54 0.93
CA ASN A 157 14.84 0.30 0.92
C ASN A 157 14.21 0.83 -0.38
N PRO A 158 13.31 0.07 -1.04
CA PRO A 158 12.65 0.53 -2.25
C PRO A 158 11.71 1.72 -1.96
N ILE A 159 11.83 2.77 -2.77
CA ILE A 159 10.97 3.95 -2.72
C ILE A 159 9.85 3.79 -3.75
N PRO A 160 8.57 3.91 -3.39
CA PRO A 160 7.47 3.87 -4.34
C PRO A 160 7.59 4.91 -5.44
N ALA A 161 7.09 4.59 -6.64
CA ALA A 161 6.89 5.60 -7.67
C ALA A 161 5.66 6.46 -7.33
N THR A 162 5.66 7.73 -7.71
CA THR A 162 4.57 8.66 -7.43
C THR A 162 3.81 9.02 -8.72
N VAL A 163 2.48 9.04 -8.65
CA VAL A 163 1.59 9.47 -9.71
C VAL A 163 0.57 10.44 -9.12
N ASP A 164 0.63 11.73 -9.47
CA ASP A 164 -0.28 12.76 -8.95
C ASP A 164 -0.49 12.64 -7.43
N ASP A 165 0.59 12.63 -6.66
CA ASP A 165 0.65 12.48 -5.20
C ASP A 165 0.26 11.10 -4.64
N MET A 166 -0.16 10.13 -5.45
CA MET A 166 -0.41 8.75 -5.03
C MET A 166 0.85 7.89 -5.20
N GLU A 167 1.26 7.20 -4.15
CA GLU A 167 2.38 6.29 -4.19
C GLU A 167 2.01 4.93 -4.80
N VAL A 168 2.90 4.38 -5.62
CA VAL A 168 2.67 3.11 -6.32
C VAL A 168 3.90 2.21 -6.20
N MET A 169 3.72 1.04 -5.61
CA MET A 169 4.71 -0.02 -5.59
C MET A 169 4.23 -1.24 -6.37
N SER A 170 5.12 -1.85 -7.12
CA SER A 170 4.84 -3.09 -7.84
C SER A 170 6.14 -3.82 -8.15
N VAL A 171 6.10 -5.14 -8.07
CA VAL A 171 7.21 -5.99 -8.56
C VAL A 171 7.52 -5.72 -10.04
N GLY A 172 6.52 -5.28 -10.81
CA GLY A 172 6.69 -4.89 -12.21
C GLY A 172 7.61 -3.68 -12.43
N LEU A 173 7.77 -2.83 -11.42
CA LEU A 173 8.67 -1.66 -11.47
C LEU A 173 10.13 -2.01 -11.14
N MET A 174 10.39 -3.16 -10.52
CA MET A 174 11.75 -3.59 -10.19
C MET A 174 12.56 -4.06 -11.41
N THR A 175 11.91 -4.21 -12.55
CA THR A 175 12.56 -4.75 -13.75
C THR A 175 12.32 -3.86 -14.94
N GLU A 176 13.34 -3.75 -15.81
CA GLU A 176 13.33 -3.01 -17.09
C GLU A 176 12.32 -3.58 -18.13
N GLY A 177 11.10 -3.98 -17.72
CA GLY A 177 10.05 -4.45 -18.63
C GLY A 177 10.25 -5.84 -19.24
N GLY A 178 11.19 -6.63 -18.72
CA GLY A 178 11.39 -8.02 -19.14
C GLY A 178 10.47 -8.98 -18.38
N PRO A 179 10.12 -10.14 -18.98
CA PRO A 179 9.34 -11.14 -18.27
C PRO A 179 10.15 -11.68 -17.08
N LEU A 180 9.64 -11.47 -15.87
CA LEU A 180 10.20 -12.04 -14.65
C LEU A 180 9.94 -13.54 -14.62
N ALA A 181 10.98 -14.32 -14.85
CA ALA A 181 10.93 -15.77 -14.69
C ALA A 181 11.17 -16.15 -13.22
N TRP A 182 10.31 -15.63 -12.33
CA TRP A 182 10.36 -16.00 -10.91
C TRP A 182 10.03 -17.48 -10.73
N ARG A 183 10.88 -18.20 -10.01
CA ARG A 183 10.50 -19.51 -9.49
C ARG A 183 9.82 -19.30 -8.14
N GLY A 184 8.71 -20.00 -7.88
CA GLY A 184 7.81 -19.76 -6.75
C GLY A 184 8.43 -19.26 -5.44
N ALA A 185 9.48 -19.90 -4.92
CA ALA A 185 10.15 -19.46 -3.69
C ALA A 185 10.81 -18.06 -3.82
N MET A 186 11.46 -17.76 -4.95
CA MET A 186 12.09 -16.43 -5.17
C MET A 186 11.04 -15.30 -5.29
N ALA A 187 9.87 -15.63 -5.82
CA ALA A 187 8.78 -14.68 -5.95
C ALA A 187 8.18 -14.32 -4.60
N HIS A 188 8.10 -15.33 -3.72
CA HIS A 188 7.65 -15.17 -2.35
C HIS A 188 8.63 -14.29 -1.56
N ASP A 189 9.93 -14.66 -1.56
CA ASP A 189 10.95 -13.91 -0.83
C ASP A 189 10.99 -12.43 -1.27
N ALA A 190 10.92 -12.17 -2.58
CA ALA A 190 10.93 -10.80 -3.11
C ALA A 190 9.67 -9.99 -2.72
N LEU A 191 8.51 -10.63 -2.58
CA LEU A 191 7.31 -9.95 -2.13
C LEU A 191 7.36 -9.66 -0.63
N SER A 192 7.86 -10.61 0.17
CA SER A 192 8.08 -10.41 1.61
C SER A 192 9.06 -9.26 1.85
N ASP A 193 10.18 -9.22 1.10
CA ASP A 193 11.14 -8.12 1.17
C ASP A 193 10.47 -6.77 0.82
N LEU A 194 9.63 -6.74 -0.23
CA LEU A 194 8.91 -5.52 -0.59
C LEU A 194 7.87 -5.08 0.46
N PHE A 195 7.19 -6.01 1.11
CA PHE A 195 6.28 -5.67 2.20
C PHE A 195 7.01 -5.12 3.42
N ALA A 196 8.19 -5.68 3.73
CA ALA A 196 8.97 -5.28 4.89
C ALA A 196 9.72 -3.95 4.67
N ASP A 197 10.31 -3.80 3.46
CA ASP A 197 11.35 -2.80 3.24
C ASP A 197 10.87 -1.61 2.39
N THR A 198 9.64 -1.62 1.82
CA THR A 198 9.14 -0.46 1.07
C THR A 198 8.98 0.75 2.00
N ALA A 199 9.66 1.83 1.65
CA ALA A 199 9.67 3.08 2.40
C ALA A 199 8.54 4.00 1.91
N TRP A 200 7.37 3.94 2.55
CA TRP A 200 6.19 4.74 2.24
C TRP A 200 6.28 6.15 2.83
N ASP A 201 5.70 7.15 2.17
CA ASP A 201 5.63 8.54 2.63
C ASP A 201 4.37 8.81 3.47
N ASP A 202 4.18 7.97 4.50
CA ASP A 202 3.08 8.04 5.50
C ASP A 202 1.67 8.15 4.89
N PRO A 203 1.27 7.26 3.97
CA PRO A 203 -0.07 7.30 3.41
C PRO A 203 -1.13 6.88 4.46
N ASP A 204 -2.28 7.57 4.46
CA ASP A 204 -3.43 7.22 5.31
C ASP A 204 -4.02 5.85 4.93
N THR A 205 -3.99 5.52 3.63
CA THR A 205 -4.62 4.30 3.10
C THR A 205 -3.74 3.61 2.07
N LEU A 206 -3.56 2.30 2.23
CA LEU A 206 -2.94 1.42 1.25
C LEU A 206 -3.97 0.47 0.62
N VAL A 207 -4.05 0.47 -0.70
CA VAL A 207 -4.80 -0.54 -1.46
C VAL A 207 -3.84 -1.60 -1.99
N ILE A 208 -4.11 -2.88 -1.72
CA ILE A 208 -3.28 -4.00 -2.20
C ILE A 208 -4.02 -4.77 -3.29
N ASP A 209 -3.46 -4.80 -4.49
CA ASP A 209 -3.92 -5.66 -5.59
C ASP A 209 -3.32 -7.05 -5.44
N LEU A 210 -4.07 -7.99 -4.87
CA LEU A 210 -3.61 -9.35 -4.57
C LEU A 210 -3.51 -10.23 -5.83
N PRO A 211 -2.65 -11.25 -5.87
CA PRO A 211 -2.67 -12.23 -6.96
C PRO A 211 -4.01 -12.98 -7.01
N PRO A 212 -4.45 -13.41 -8.21
CA PRO A 212 -5.70 -14.15 -8.34
C PRO A 212 -5.58 -15.57 -7.77
N GLY A 213 -6.70 -16.10 -7.27
CA GLY A 213 -6.79 -17.46 -6.77
C GLY A 213 -6.48 -17.59 -5.28
N THR A 214 -5.98 -18.76 -4.88
CA THR A 214 -5.58 -19.12 -3.50
C THR A 214 -4.14 -19.60 -3.50
N SER A 215 -3.22 -18.75 -3.95
CA SER A 215 -1.79 -19.07 -4.07
C SER A 215 -1.08 -18.95 -2.73
N ASP A 216 0.11 -19.57 -2.62
CA ASP A 216 0.98 -19.41 -1.46
C ASP A 216 1.31 -17.92 -1.21
N VAL A 217 1.45 -17.14 -2.28
CA VAL A 217 1.66 -15.67 -2.23
C VAL A 217 0.51 -14.95 -1.51
N LEU A 218 -0.74 -15.34 -1.77
CA LEU A 218 -1.89 -14.78 -1.07
C LEU A 218 -1.81 -15.07 0.44
N LEU A 219 -1.51 -16.31 0.81
CA LEU A 219 -1.39 -16.69 2.23
C LEU A 219 -0.28 -15.91 2.92
N THR A 220 0.87 -15.74 2.26
CA THR A 220 1.96 -14.91 2.79
C THR A 220 1.51 -13.47 3.01
N THR A 221 0.86 -12.85 2.01
CA THR A 221 0.35 -11.49 2.17
C THR A 221 -0.56 -11.36 3.38
N LEU A 222 -1.49 -12.32 3.59
CA LEU A 222 -2.40 -12.32 4.74
C LEU A 222 -1.71 -12.55 6.08
N GLN A 223 -0.52 -13.18 6.08
CA GLN A 223 0.27 -13.43 7.29
C GLN A 223 1.21 -12.27 7.63
N GLU A 224 1.74 -11.60 6.62
CA GLU A 224 2.76 -10.57 6.77
C GLU A 224 2.19 -9.15 6.77
N VAL A 225 1.03 -8.92 6.14
CA VAL A 225 0.43 -7.59 6.02
C VAL A 225 -0.81 -7.46 6.91
N PRO A 226 -0.93 -6.38 7.68
CA PRO A 226 -2.11 -6.10 8.49
C PRO A 226 -3.26 -5.60 7.61
N VAL A 227 -4.04 -6.53 7.04
CA VAL A 227 -5.17 -6.18 6.17
C VAL A 227 -6.42 -5.91 7.02
N ASP A 228 -6.93 -4.67 6.97
CA ASP A 228 -8.14 -4.25 7.70
C ASP A 228 -9.43 -4.76 7.06
N GLY A 229 -9.37 -5.08 5.77
CA GLY A 229 -10.50 -5.69 5.11
C GLY A 229 -10.24 -6.05 3.65
N VAL A 230 -11.01 -7.01 3.12
CA VAL A 230 -10.90 -7.46 1.74
C VAL A 230 -12.14 -7.13 0.93
N VAL A 231 -11.92 -6.60 -0.26
CA VAL A 231 -12.94 -6.42 -1.32
C VAL A 231 -12.74 -7.49 -2.38
N PHE A 232 -13.74 -8.33 -2.60
CA PHE A 232 -13.69 -9.30 -3.69
C PHE A 232 -14.13 -8.67 -5.01
N VAL A 233 -13.48 -9.09 -6.10
CA VAL A 233 -13.92 -8.77 -7.47
C VAL A 233 -14.32 -10.06 -8.18
N THR A 234 -15.54 -10.11 -8.69
CA THR A 234 -16.07 -11.25 -9.42
C THR A 234 -16.88 -10.82 -10.63
N THR A 235 -17.27 -11.77 -11.46
CA THR A 235 -18.27 -11.59 -12.53
C THR A 235 -19.51 -12.43 -12.21
N PRO A 236 -20.68 -12.14 -12.80
CA PRO A 236 -21.90 -12.93 -12.54
C PRO A 236 -21.86 -14.37 -13.05
N PHE A 237 -20.72 -14.80 -13.62
CA PHE A 237 -20.56 -16.16 -14.10
C PHE A 237 -20.57 -17.15 -12.93
N HIS A 238 -21.42 -18.18 -12.99
CA HIS A 238 -21.73 -19.07 -11.86
C HIS A 238 -20.49 -19.68 -11.18
N THR A 239 -19.46 -20.10 -11.95
CA THR A 239 -18.24 -20.64 -11.36
C THR A 239 -17.38 -19.58 -10.69
N SER A 240 -17.45 -18.31 -11.12
CA SER A 240 -16.77 -17.21 -10.43
C SER A 240 -17.42 -16.93 -9.07
N VAL A 241 -18.75 -16.93 -9.02
CA VAL A 241 -19.52 -16.75 -7.78
C VAL A 241 -19.22 -17.87 -6.77
N GLU A 242 -19.26 -19.15 -7.21
CA GLU A 242 -18.94 -20.28 -6.34
C GLU A 242 -17.50 -20.27 -5.82
N ASP A 243 -16.54 -19.90 -6.67
CA ASP A 243 -15.15 -19.82 -6.27
C ASP A 243 -14.93 -18.65 -5.29
N THR A 244 -15.55 -17.49 -5.54
CA THR A 244 -15.49 -16.32 -4.64
C THR A 244 -16.04 -16.66 -3.26
N ARG A 245 -17.19 -17.34 -3.18
CA ARG A 245 -17.75 -17.79 -1.91
C ARG A 245 -16.82 -18.74 -1.13
N ARG A 246 -16.07 -19.60 -1.84
CA ARG A 246 -15.08 -20.47 -1.20
C ARG A 246 -13.88 -19.71 -0.68
N SER A 247 -13.39 -18.72 -1.45
CA SER A 247 -12.24 -17.92 -1.03
C SER A 247 -12.56 -17.01 0.14
N ARG A 248 -13.80 -16.55 0.30
CA ARG A 248 -14.24 -15.78 1.47
C ARG A 248 -13.79 -16.43 2.77
N ARG A 249 -14.01 -17.74 2.91
CA ARG A 249 -13.67 -18.49 4.12
C ARG A 249 -12.17 -18.45 4.44
N LEU A 250 -11.32 -18.44 3.41
CA LEU A 250 -9.87 -18.34 3.60
C LEU A 250 -9.46 -17.04 4.30
N PHE A 251 -10.09 -15.92 3.92
CA PHE A 251 -9.83 -14.63 4.57
C PHE A 251 -10.38 -14.60 5.98
N GLU A 252 -11.61 -15.08 6.19
CA GLU A 252 -12.22 -15.18 7.52
C GLU A 252 -11.41 -16.08 8.48
N GLU A 253 -10.89 -17.22 8.00
CA GLU A 253 -10.03 -18.13 8.76
C GLU A 253 -8.66 -17.51 9.10
N ASN A 254 -8.22 -16.50 8.36
CA ASN A 254 -7.01 -15.72 8.65
C ASN A 254 -7.30 -14.39 9.36
N GLY A 255 -8.53 -14.20 9.87
CA GLY A 255 -8.90 -13.02 10.65
C GLY A 255 -9.06 -11.74 9.83
N VAL A 256 -9.17 -11.83 8.49
CA VAL A 256 -9.36 -10.66 7.62
C VAL A 256 -10.85 -10.44 7.36
N PRO A 257 -11.41 -9.29 7.76
CA PRO A 257 -12.82 -8.94 7.53
C PRO A 257 -13.16 -8.88 6.04
N VAL A 258 -14.28 -9.50 5.64
CA VAL A 258 -14.77 -9.41 4.27
C VAL A 258 -15.75 -8.23 4.14
N LEU A 259 -15.27 -7.14 3.52
CA LEU A 259 -16.06 -5.92 3.36
C LEU A 259 -17.21 -6.11 2.36
N GLY A 260 -16.98 -6.90 1.32
CA GLY A 260 -17.99 -7.24 0.33
C GLY A 260 -17.40 -7.55 -1.04
N CYS A 261 -18.27 -7.48 -2.07
CA CYS A 261 -17.91 -7.85 -3.42
C CYS A 261 -18.31 -6.78 -4.44
N VAL A 262 -17.40 -6.48 -5.37
CA VAL A 262 -17.68 -5.74 -6.60
C VAL A 262 -17.99 -6.77 -7.71
N VAL A 263 -19.21 -6.73 -8.21
CA VAL A 263 -19.64 -7.56 -9.34
C VAL A 263 -19.35 -6.79 -10.62
N ASN A 264 -18.30 -7.19 -11.32
CA ASN A 264 -17.83 -6.53 -12.53
C ASN A 264 -18.42 -7.19 -13.79
N MET A 265 -18.53 -6.41 -14.87
CA MET A 265 -19.00 -6.88 -16.19
C MET A 265 -20.42 -7.49 -16.14
N GLU A 266 -21.29 -6.99 -15.26
CA GLU A 266 -22.64 -7.55 -15.10
C GLU A 266 -23.52 -7.34 -16.35
N ARG A 267 -23.41 -6.17 -16.96
CA ARG A 267 -24.17 -5.79 -18.15
C ARG A 267 -23.28 -5.05 -19.15
N PHE A 268 -23.67 -5.08 -20.39
CA PHE A 268 -23.06 -4.27 -21.44
C PHE A 268 -23.95 -3.06 -21.74
N VAL A 269 -23.35 -1.86 -21.78
CA VAL A 269 -24.06 -0.65 -22.20
C VAL A 269 -23.67 -0.35 -23.64
N CYS A 270 -24.67 -0.29 -24.54
CA CYS A 270 -24.44 0.00 -25.94
C CYS A 270 -24.05 1.49 -26.11
N GLU A 271 -22.91 1.74 -26.69
CA GLU A 271 -22.40 3.13 -26.91
C GLU A 271 -23.27 3.93 -27.88
N ASP A 272 -23.89 3.28 -28.87
CA ASP A 272 -24.73 3.95 -29.88
C ASP A 272 -26.07 4.43 -29.35
N CYS A 273 -26.70 3.68 -28.44
CA CYS A 273 -28.07 3.98 -27.99
C CYS A 273 -28.22 4.07 -26.46
N GLY A 274 -27.16 3.82 -25.70
CA GLY A 274 -27.17 3.85 -24.23
C GLY A 274 -27.99 2.73 -23.59
N HIS A 275 -28.50 1.76 -24.36
CA HIS A 275 -29.35 0.68 -23.82
C HIS A 275 -28.50 -0.35 -23.07
N PRO A 276 -28.81 -0.66 -21.80
CA PRO A 276 -28.15 -1.73 -21.07
C PRO A 276 -28.65 -3.10 -21.53
N HIS A 277 -27.73 -4.01 -21.77
CA HIS A 277 -28.01 -5.41 -22.11
C HIS A 277 -27.52 -6.30 -20.96
N ASP A 278 -28.43 -7.07 -20.39
CA ASP A 278 -28.07 -8.06 -19.38
C ASP A 278 -27.35 -9.24 -20.06
N MET A 279 -26.13 -9.50 -19.60
CA MET A 279 -25.29 -10.56 -20.15
C MET A 279 -25.47 -11.88 -19.40
N PHE A 280 -26.14 -11.85 -18.26
CA PHE A 280 -26.32 -12.99 -17.37
C PHE A 280 -27.79 -13.09 -16.94
N PRO A 281 -28.28 -14.32 -16.62
CA PRO A 281 -29.60 -14.48 -16.05
C PRO A 281 -29.74 -13.71 -14.74
N ASP A 282 -30.95 -13.19 -14.49
CA ASP A 282 -31.27 -12.53 -13.22
C ASP A 282 -31.07 -13.48 -12.05
N ARG A 283 -30.26 -13.08 -11.09
CA ARG A 283 -29.87 -13.85 -9.90
C ARG A 283 -29.73 -12.92 -8.69
N SER A 284 -30.06 -13.45 -7.53
CA SER A 284 -29.69 -12.79 -6.25
C SER A 284 -28.21 -13.06 -5.94
N LEU A 285 -27.32 -12.31 -6.56
CA LEU A 285 -25.87 -12.51 -6.39
C LEU A 285 -25.42 -12.31 -4.94
N ALA A 286 -26.10 -11.46 -4.17
CA ALA A 286 -25.77 -11.27 -2.77
C ALA A 286 -26.01 -12.54 -1.95
N ASP A 287 -27.13 -13.23 -2.22
CA ASP A 287 -27.44 -14.51 -1.56
C ASP A 287 -26.48 -15.63 -2.00
N ASP A 288 -26.16 -15.66 -3.29
CA ASP A 288 -25.24 -16.66 -3.85
C ASP A 288 -23.80 -16.46 -3.35
N LEU A 289 -23.36 -15.22 -3.12
CA LEU A 289 -22.01 -14.86 -2.62
C LEU A 289 -21.89 -14.96 -1.10
N GLU A 290 -23.03 -14.90 -0.39
CA GLU A 290 -23.09 -14.84 1.08
C GLU A 290 -22.29 -13.64 1.67
N MET A 291 -22.17 -12.54 0.91
CA MET A 291 -21.51 -11.31 1.31
C MET A 291 -22.20 -10.10 0.66
N PRO A 292 -22.02 -8.89 1.20
CA PRO A 292 -22.58 -7.67 0.60
C PRO A 292 -22.06 -7.44 -0.82
N VAL A 293 -22.92 -6.98 -1.71
CA VAL A 293 -22.52 -6.47 -3.02
C VAL A 293 -22.35 -4.96 -2.90
N LEU A 294 -21.06 -4.51 -2.93
CA LEU A 294 -20.70 -3.09 -2.79
C LEU A 294 -21.07 -2.30 -4.05
N ALA A 295 -20.82 -2.90 -5.21
CA ALA A 295 -21.17 -2.29 -6.49
C ALA A 295 -21.40 -3.33 -7.59
N ARG A 296 -22.14 -2.90 -8.63
CA ARG A 296 -22.37 -3.64 -9.87
C ARG A 296 -21.88 -2.79 -11.03
N LEU A 297 -20.76 -3.18 -11.63
CA LEU A 297 -20.12 -2.42 -12.68
C LEU A 297 -20.49 -2.97 -14.05
N PRO A 298 -20.86 -2.12 -15.01
CA PRO A 298 -21.08 -2.54 -16.38
C PRO A 298 -19.76 -2.81 -17.10
N PHE A 299 -19.81 -3.57 -18.18
CA PHE A 299 -18.76 -3.55 -19.18
C PHE A 299 -18.96 -2.29 -20.02
N SER A 300 -18.10 -1.28 -19.82
CA SER A 300 -18.18 0.03 -20.43
C SER A 300 -16.76 0.53 -20.74
N THR A 301 -16.62 1.26 -21.83
CA THR A 301 -15.35 1.95 -22.18
C THR A 301 -14.97 3.00 -21.18
N ASP A 302 -15.94 3.69 -20.58
CA ASP A 302 -15.67 4.75 -19.58
C ASP A 302 -14.94 4.19 -18.34
N LEU A 303 -15.23 2.93 -17.96
CA LEU A 303 -14.57 2.25 -16.84
C LEU A 303 -13.21 1.63 -17.22
N GLN A 304 -12.87 1.63 -18.52
CA GLN A 304 -11.58 1.15 -19.05
C GLN A 304 -10.61 2.30 -19.37
N MET A 305 -11.01 3.54 -19.12
CA MET A 305 -10.11 4.68 -19.28
C MET A 305 -8.98 4.60 -18.26
N LYS A 306 -7.84 5.24 -18.60
CA LYS A 306 -6.69 5.33 -17.70
C LYS A 306 -7.16 5.89 -16.35
N PRO A 307 -6.89 5.18 -15.23
CA PRO A 307 -7.14 5.71 -13.89
C PRO A 307 -6.29 6.96 -13.64
N GLU A 308 -6.87 7.94 -12.99
CA GLU A 308 -6.18 9.17 -12.58
C GLU A 308 -6.47 9.38 -11.08
N PRO A 309 -5.43 9.50 -10.22
CA PRO A 309 -5.61 9.77 -8.80
C PRO A 309 -6.50 10.99 -8.54
N GLY A 310 -7.42 10.88 -7.60
CA GLY A 310 -8.35 11.96 -7.25
C GLY A 310 -9.52 12.18 -8.22
N THR A 311 -9.55 11.52 -9.39
CA THR A 311 -10.59 11.74 -10.41
C THR A 311 -11.33 10.49 -10.85
N ALA A 312 -11.43 9.49 -9.98
CA ALA A 312 -12.10 8.23 -10.28
C ALA A 312 -13.57 8.43 -10.72
N PRO A 313 -14.08 7.58 -11.65
CA PRO A 313 -15.49 7.58 -12.03
C PRO A 313 -16.42 7.41 -10.82
N GLU A 314 -17.64 7.98 -10.89
CA GLU A 314 -18.62 7.95 -9.79
C GLU A 314 -18.88 6.53 -9.25
N ALA A 315 -18.88 5.53 -10.13
CA ALA A 315 -19.07 4.14 -9.74
C ALA A 315 -17.98 3.65 -8.77
N PHE A 316 -16.73 4.07 -8.94
CA PHE A 316 -15.64 3.71 -8.04
C PHE A 316 -15.59 4.57 -6.77
N ARG A 317 -16.00 5.84 -6.84
CA ARG A 317 -16.22 6.65 -5.63
C ARG A 317 -17.28 6.00 -4.73
N SER A 318 -18.38 5.54 -5.32
CA SER A 318 -19.40 4.81 -4.56
C SER A 318 -18.89 3.48 -3.97
N VAL A 319 -17.92 2.83 -4.61
CA VAL A 319 -17.23 1.67 -4.02
C VAL A 319 -16.38 2.09 -2.84
N ALA A 320 -15.63 3.20 -2.96
CA ALA A 320 -14.80 3.74 -1.89
C ALA A 320 -15.66 4.09 -0.67
N ASP A 321 -16.75 4.85 -0.86
CA ASP A 321 -17.71 5.18 0.20
C ASP A 321 -18.27 3.92 0.88
N ALA A 322 -18.62 2.89 0.10
CA ALA A 322 -19.15 1.64 0.66
C ALA A 322 -18.07 0.84 1.40
N VAL A 323 -16.81 0.92 1.00
CA VAL A 323 -15.67 0.33 1.70
C VAL A 323 -15.46 1.03 3.04
N ASP A 324 -15.44 2.37 3.06
CA ASP A 324 -15.31 3.15 4.28
C ASP A 324 -16.45 2.86 5.28
N ASP A 325 -17.70 2.87 4.82
CA ASP A 325 -18.87 2.51 5.65
C ASP A 325 -18.73 1.10 6.25
N ARG A 326 -18.11 0.18 5.52
CA ARG A 326 -17.89 -1.21 5.98
C ARG A 326 -16.71 -1.32 6.94
N LEU A 327 -15.65 -0.57 6.73
CA LEU A 327 -14.52 -0.49 7.67
C LEU A 327 -14.95 0.13 9.00
N ASP A 328 -15.78 1.17 8.96
CA ASP A 328 -16.33 1.81 10.17
C ASP A 328 -17.30 0.90 10.93
N THR A 329 -18.02 0.04 10.21
CA THR A 329 -18.98 -0.92 10.81
C THR A 329 -18.39 -2.30 11.05
N ALA A 330 -17.20 -2.61 10.55
CA ALA A 330 -16.46 -3.80 10.95
C ALA A 330 -16.23 -3.71 12.46
N ASP A 331 -16.60 -4.78 13.17
CA ASP A 331 -16.57 -4.87 14.63
C ASP A 331 -15.12 -4.76 15.11
N ARG A 332 -14.59 -3.53 15.09
CA ARG A 332 -13.26 -3.22 15.62
C ARG A 332 -13.41 -3.01 17.12
N LEU A 333 -12.55 -3.65 17.87
CA LEU A 333 -12.43 -3.46 19.29
C LEU A 333 -12.19 -1.96 19.60
N GLU A 334 -13.19 -1.24 20.10
CA GLU A 334 -13.02 0.15 20.52
C GLU A 334 -12.05 0.20 21.70
N LEU A 335 -10.87 0.77 21.50
CA LEU A 335 -9.90 1.00 22.57
C LEU A 335 -10.15 2.36 23.21
N PRO A 336 -10.03 2.46 24.57
CA PRO A 336 -10.02 3.75 25.25
C PRO A 336 -8.78 4.58 24.83
N GLU A 337 -8.79 5.89 25.16
CA GLU A 337 -7.66 6.80 24.88
C GLU A 337 -6.32 6.34 25.50
N ASP A 338 -6.36 5.56 26.59
CA ASP A 338 -5.16 5.09 27.31
C ASP A 338 -5.29 3.59 27.62
N PRO A 339 -5.16 2.70 26.62
CA PRO A 339 -5.13 1.26 26.85
C PRO A 339 -3.81 0.85 27.50
N LEU A 340 -3.79 -0.30 28.18
CA LEU A 340 -2.55 -0.85 28.74
C LEU A 340 -1.58 -1.19 27.62
N ASP A 341 -0.51 -0.43 27.46
CA ASP A 341 0.52 -0.67 26.46
C ASP A 341 1.63 -1.57 27.02
N ILE A 342 1.79 -2.76 26.41
CA ILE A 342 2.85 -3.72 26.76
C ILE A 342 3.83 -3.98 25.61
N ARG A 343 3.79 -3.16 24.56
CA ARG A 343 4.71 -3.26 23.42
C ARG A 343 6.14 -2.95 23.85
N GLY A 344 7.11 -3.60 23.24
CA GLY A 344 8.54 -3.39 23.49
C GLY A 344 9.03 -3.83 24.86
N LEU A 345 8.16 -4.37 25.74
CA LEU A 345 8.53 -4.80 27.08
C LEU A 345 9.09 -6.24 27.09
N GLU A 346 10.01 -6.51 28.00
CA GLU A 346 10.51 -7.86 28.29
C GLU A 346 9.42 -8.74 28.91
N ALA A 347 9.50 -10.05 28.72
CA ALA A 347 8.44 -10.99 29.13
C ALA A 347 8.01 -10.84 30.60
N GLN A 348 8.96 -10.68 31.53
CA GLN A 348 8.65 -10.52 32.94
C GLN A 348 7.95 -9.20 33.24
N GLU A 349 8.36 -8.12 32.58
CA GLU A 349 7.77 -6.79 32.76
C GLU A 349 6.34 -6.74 32.21
N ARG A 350 6.05 -7.46 31.10
CA ARG A 350 4.69 -7.63 30.57
C ARG A 350 3.77 -8.25 31.61
N VAL A 351 4.20 -9.40 32.19
CA VAL A 351 3.42 -10.12 33.21
C VAL A 351 3.16 -9.24 34.42
N ASP A 352 4.17 -8.52 34.91
CA ASP A 352 4.03 -7.65 36.07
C ASP A 352 3.09 -6.47 35.78
N ARG A 353 3.13 -5.91 34.56
CA ARG A 353 2.27 -4.82 34.12
C ARG A 353 0.81 -5.25 33.97
N VAL A 354 0.57 -6.39 33.31
CA VAL A 354 -0.77 -6.97 33.19
C VAL A 354 -1.35 -7.29 34.56
N ARG A 355 -0.57 -7.91 35.44
CA ARG A 355 -1.00 -8.19 36.81
C ARG A 355 -1.36 -6.93 37.59
N THR A 356 -0.54 -5.90 37.50
CA THR A 356 -0.77 -4.62 38.19
C THR A 356 -2.05 -3.94 37.69
N ALA A 357 -2.28 -3.93 36.38
CA ALA A 357 -3.49 -3.41 35.78
C ALA A 357 -4.72 -4.21 36.23
N PHE A 358 -4.61 -5.56 36.16
CA PHE A 358 -5.67 -6.45 36.60
C PHE A 358 -6.06 -6.24 38.08
N ASP A 359 -5.10 -6.13 38.99
CA ASP A 359 -5.31 -5.90 40.42
C ASP A 359 -5.96 -4.53 40.70
N SER A 360 -5.93 -3.60 39.75
CA SER A 360 -6.52 -2.26 39.86
C SER A 360 -7.91 -2.13 39.26
N LEU A 361 -8.41 -3.14 38.52
CA LEU A 361 -9.73 -3.13 37.90
C LEU A 361 -10.84 -3.29 38.92
N GLU A 362 -11.95 -2.56 38.69
CA GLU A 362 -13.19 -2.80 39.42
C GLU A 362 -13.94 -4.02 38.83
N PRO A 363 -14.83 -4.68 39.62
CA PRO A 363 -15.62 -5.80 39.11
C PRO A 363 -16.39 -5.44 37.84
N SER A 364 -16.27 -6.23 36.79
CA SER A 364 -16.87 -6.00 35.47
C SER A 364 -16.25 -4.85 34.66
N GLU A 365 -15.15 -4.28 35.08
CA GLU A 365 -14.40 -3.33 34.27
C GLU A 365 -13.55 -4.08 33.23
N PRO A 366 -13.62 -3.72 31.95
CA PRO A 366 -12.83 -4.37 30.93
C PRO A 366 -11.36 -3.92 30.97
N LEU A 367 -10.45 -4.89 30.86
CA LEU A 367 -9.04 -4.64 30.58
C LEU A 367 -8.89 -4.45 29.07
N TYR A 368 -8.37 -3.32 28.65
CA TYR A 368 -7.94 -3.08 27.27
C TYR A 368 -6.43 -3.04 27.21
N LEU A 369 -5.85 -3.78 26.27
CA LEU A 369 -4.41 -3.95 26.15
C LEU A 369 -3.98 -3.84 24.69
N VAL A 370 -2.82 -3.24 24.45
CA VAL A 370 -2.11 -3.26 23.18
C VAL A 370 -0.76 -3.97 23.31
N SER A 371 -0.43 -4.80 22.33
CA SER A 371 0.76 -5.65 22.31
C SER A 371 1.41 -5.65 20.94
N ASP A 372 2.73 -5.86 20.88
CA ASP A 372 3.52 -6.06 19.66
C ASP A 372 3.55 -7.54 19.21
N ARG A 373 2.91 -8.42 19.93
CA ARG A 373 2.75 -9.85 19.60
C ARG A 373 1.40 -10.37 20.05
N ASP A 374 1.00 -11.53 19.53
CA ASP A 374 -0.26 -12.18 19.87
C ASP A 374 -0.47 -12.22 21.40
N PRO A 375 -1.52 -11.57 21.92
CA PRO A 375 -1.80 -11.49 23.35
C PRO A 375 -2.64 -12.67 23.87
N THR A 376 -2.96 -13.67 23.07
CA THR A 376 -3.73 -14.86 23.52
C THR A 376 -3.17 -15.47 24.81
N PRO A 377 -1.85 -15.60 25.02
CA PRO A 377 -1.29 -16.07 26.30
C PRO A 377 -1.59 -15.16 27.49
N VAL A 378 -1.97 -13.90 27.26
CA VAL A 378 -2.43 -13.02 28.34
C VAL A 378 -3.81 -13.44 28.80
N GLY A 379 -4.69 -13.89 27.92
CA GLY A 379 -5.98 -14.48 28.27
C GLY A 379 -5.82 -15.67 29.22
N ASP A 380 -4.93 -16.60 28.88
CA ASP A 380 -4.61 -17.76 29.74
C ASP A 380 -4.08 -17.30 31.11
N PHE A 381 -3.21 -16.31 31.14
CA PHE A 381 -2.71 -15.72 32.38
C PHE A 381 -3.80 -15.06 33.22
N LEU A 382 -4.78 -14.40 32.59
CA LEU A 382 -5.90 -13.75 33.31
C LEU A 382 -6.82 -14.77 33.97
N ILE A 383 -7.12 -15.90 33.33
CA ILE A 383 -7.90 -16.99 33.95
C ILE A 383 -7.14 -17.68 35.10
N ASP A 384 -5.82 -17.83 34.99
CA ASP A 384 -4.99 -18.29 36.10
C ASP A 384 -5.07 -17.36 37.34
N LEU A 385 -5.17 -16.04 37.11
CA LEU A 385 -5.29 -15.06 38.21
C LEU A 385 -6.65 -15.12 38.95
N VAL A 386 -7.69 -15.66 38.32
CA VAL A 386 -9.02 -15.85 38.93
C VAL A 386 -9.25 -17.29 39.41
N ASP A 387 -8.19 -18.11 39.43
CA ASP A 387 -8.26 -19.54 39.85
C ASP A 387 -9.31 -20.34 39.03
N ALA A 388 -9.47 -20.04 37.73
CA ALA A 388 -10.41 -20.70 36.85
C ALA A 388 -9.68 -21.64 35.87
N ASP A 389 -10.36 -22.71 35.47
CA ASP A 389 -9.90 -23.65 34.44
C ASP A 389 -10.82 -23.51 33.21
N GLY A 390 -10.26 -23.41 32.00
CA GLY A 390 -11.03 -23.41 30.77
C GLY A 390 -10.39 -22.53 29.68
N ASP A 391 -11.11 -22.32 28.60
CA ASP A 391 -10.72 -21.38 27.55
C ASP A 391 -11.06 -19.95 27.99
N PRO A 392 -10.20 -18.94 27.75
CA PRO A 392 -10.50 -17.55 28.08
C PRO A 392 -11.86 -17.04 27.57
N SER A 393 -12.29 -17.46 26.39
CA SER A 393 -13.58 -17.11 25.82
C SER A 393 -14.79 -17.71 26.55
N ASP A 394 -14.59 -18.81 27.30
CA ASP A 394 -15.65 -19.45 28.08
C ASP A 394 -15.71 -18.93 29.53
N VAL A 395 -14.59 -18.46 30.06
CA VAL A 395 -14.43 -18.06 31.45
C VAL A 395 -14.65 -16.56 31.67
N LEU A 396 -14.12 -15.73 30.76
CA LEU A 396 -14.24 -14.28 30.82
C LEU A 396 -15.60 -13.85 30.27
N SER A 397 -16.19 -12.81 30.86
CA SER A 397 -17.51 -12.30 30.44
C SER A 397 -17.48 -11.72 29.01
N GLU A 398 -16.35 -11.14 28.64
CA GLU A 398 -16.00 -10.70 27.29
C GLU A 398 -14.53 -11.02 27.08
N TYR A 399 -14.22 -11.61 25.96
CA TYR A 399 -12.83 -11.88 25.53
C TYR A 399 -12.71 -11.73 24.03
N GLU A 400 -11.98 -10.71 23.61
CA GLU A 400 -11.77 -10.41 22.20
C GLU A 400 -10.28 -10.13 21.97
N VAL A 401 -9.71 -10.74 20.95
CA VAL A 401 -8.35 -10.49 20.47
C VAL A 401 -8.43 -10.08 19.02
N GLU A 402 -7.86 -8.92 18.72
CA GLU A 402 -7.85 -8.35 17.37
C GLU A 402 -6.40 -8.08 16.95
N ARG A 403 -6.03 -8.49 15.75
CA ARG A 403 -4.77 -8.10 15.12
C ARG A 403 -4.97 -6.77 14.38
N ARG A 404 -4.20 -5.75 14.75
CA ARG A 404 -4.28 -4.39 14.19
C ARG A 404 -3.08 -4.00 13.36
N GLY A 405 -2.18 -4.94 13.10
CA GLY A 405 -0.95 -4.71 12.35
C GLY A 405 0.04 -5.87 12.51
N LEU A 406 1.17 -5.81 11.84
CA LEU A 406 2.21 -6.85 11.92
C LEU A 406 2.69 -7.09 13.36
N GLU A 407 2.91 -6.00 14.08
CA GLU A 407 3.35 -6.00 15.48
C GLU A 407 2.38 -5.21 16.37
N LYS A 408 1.09 -5.19 16.02
CA LYS A 408 0.08 -4.44 16.75
C LYS A 408 -1.17 -5.28 16.96
N TRP A 409 -1.40 -5.63 18.21
CA TRP A 409 -2.54 -6.41 18.67
C TRP A 409 -3.30 -5.67 19.72
N ALA A 410 -4.60 -5.89 19.78
CA ALA A 410 -5.47 -5.42 20.82
C ALA A 410 -6.16 -6.60 21.51
N LEU A 411 -6.37 -6.49 22.81
CA LEU A 411 -7.15 -7.43 23.58
C LEU A 411 -8.11 -6.68 24.49
N LYS A 412 -9.35 -7.15 24.55
CA LYS A 412 -10.35 -6.80 25.55
C LYS A 412 -10.68 -8.02 26.38
N ALA A 413 -10.61 -7.90 27.68
CA ALA A 413 -10.96 -8.96 28.62
C ALA A 413 -11.77 -8.39 29.77
N THR A 414 -12.96 -8.92 30.00
CA THR A 414 -13.81 -8.52 31.13
C THR A 414 -13.95 -9.70 32.08
N LEU A 415 -13.66 -9.46 33.36
CA LEU A 415 -13.79 -10.46 34.40
C LEU A 415 -15.24 -10.93 34.59
N PRO A 416 -15.45 -12.19 34.98
CA PRO A 416 -16.77 -12.74 35.22
C PRO A 416 -17.52 -12.05 36.37
#